data_9e0f933f52c374ba44ec13179ce966cc
#
_entry.id   9e0f933f52c374ba44ec13179ce966cc
#
_cell.length_a   1.000
_cell.length_b   1.000
_cell.length_c   1.000
_cell.angle_alpha   90.00
_cell.angle_beta   90.00
_cell.angle_gamma   90.00
#
_symmetry.space_group_name_H-M   'P 1'
#
loop_
_entity.id
_entity.type
_entity.pdbx_description
1 polymer ?
#
loop_
_entity_poly.entity_id
_entity_poly.type
_entity_poly.pdbx_seq_one_letter_code
_entity_poly.pdbx_strand_id
1 'polypeptide(L)'
;MGRLYGVVEGSELLGFCAITTDQDDDYRAVWDISEMAIVPHRLAVHPSAHGKGVAKLLLERAEGICKERGYKSIRVDTNAKNRATNILFPKLGYESLRPITLTGKPKNMLFNTYEKYVA
;
A
#
# COMPACT_ATOMS: atom_id res chain seq x y z
N MET A 1 -1.86 -15.03 -3.16
CA MET A 1 -2.35 -14.75 -1.78
C MET A 1 -3.00 -13.38 -1.75
N GLY A 2 -4.17 -13.28 -1.18
CA GLY A 2 -4.83 -12.01 -0.97
C GLY A 2 -5.87 -12.13 0.12
N ARG A 3 -5.77 -11.26 1.13
CA ARG A 3 -6.75 -11.22 2.23
C ARG A 3 -7.10 -9.79 2.55
N LEU A 4 -8.35 -9.59 2.94
CA LEU A 4 -8.84 -8.31 3.41
C LEU A 4 -8.68 -8.23 4.93
N TYR A 5 -8.03 -7.18 5.39
CA TYR A 5 -7.84 -6.90 6.82
C TYR A 5 -8.58 -5.64 7.20
N GLY A 6 -9.19 -5.62 8.36
CA GLY A 6 -9.93 -4.49 8.86
C GLY A 6 -9.52 -4.12 10.27
N VAL A 7 -9.71 -2.85 10.61
CA VAL A 7 -9.58 -2.34 11.97
C VAL A 7 -10.96 -2.01 12.47
N VAL A 8 -11.36 -2.63 13.58
CA VAL A 8 -12.71 -2.50 14.13
C VAL A 8 -12.63 -1.98 15.55
N GLU A 9 -13.54 -1.06 15.89
CA GLU A 9 -13.71 -0.56 17.25
C GLU A 9 -15.19 -0.74 17.60
N GLY A 10 -15.48 -1.63 18.56
CA GLY A 10 -16.86 -2.02 18.81
C GLY A 10 -17.47 -2.69 17.60
N SER A 11 -18.56 -2.14 17.07
CA SER A 11 -19.22 -2.62 15.85
C SER A 11 -18.87 -1.79 14.62
N GLU A 12 -17.98 -0.82 14.74
CA GLU A 12 -17.60 0.06 13.64
C GLU A 12 -16.33 -0.40 12.94
N LEU A 13 -16.39 -0.47 11.61
CA LEU A 13 -15.22 -0.68 10.78
C LEU A 13 -14.54 0.67 10.54
N LEU A 14 -13.33 0.84 11.07
CA LEU A 14 -12.58 2.10 10.97
C LEU A 14 -11.72 2.19 9.71
N GLY A 15 -11.34 1.07 9.16
CA GLY A 15 -10.55 1.04 7.93
C GLY A 15 -10.27 -0.38 7.49
N PHE A 16 -9.81 -0.52 6.26
CA PHE A 16 -9.48 -1.83 5.70
C PHE A 16 -8.39 -1.72 4.64
N CYS A 17 -7.77 -2.85 4.34
CA CYS A 17 -6.76 -2.97 3.31
C CYS A 17 -6.72 -4.41 2.79
N ALA A 18 -6.62 -4.58 1.49
CA ALA A 18 -6.32 -5.88 0.91
C ALA A 18 -4.80 -6.07 0.91
N ILE A 19 -4.31 -7.13 1.53
CA ILE A 19 -2.88 -7.45 1.56
C ILE A 19 -2.65 -8.63 0.62
N THR A 20 -1.90 -8.40 -0.45
CA THR A 20 -1.71 -9.34 -1.55
C THR A 20 -0.24 -9.48 -1.91
N THR A 21 0.02 -10.38 -2.86
CA THR A 21 1.31 -10.46 -3.58
C THR A 21 1.12 -10.09 -5.04
N ASP A 22 -0.02 -9.53 -5.41
CA ASP A 22 -0.36 -9.22 -6.79
C ASP A 22 0.36 -7.96 -7.25
N GLN A 23 1.31 -8.13 -8.16
CA GLN A 23 2.01 -7.00 -8.78
C GLN A 23 1.43 -6.80 -10.19
N ASP A 24 0.85 -5.62 -10.40
CA ASP A 24 0.35 -5.20 -11.70
C ASP A 24 1.49 -5.17 -12.71
N ASP A 25 1.21 -5.52 -13.97
CA ASP A 25 2.22 -5.47 -15.04
C ASP A 25 2.86 -4.08 -15.18
N ASP A 26 2.11 -3.02 -14.89
CA ASP A 26 2.61 -1.65 -14.95
C ASP A 26 3.72 -1.39 -13.91
N TYR A 27 3.82 -2.23 -12.88
CA TYR A 27 4.90 -2.15 -11.90
C TYR A 27 6.27 -2.45 -12.50
N ARG A 28 6.33 -3.07 -13.67
CA ARG A 28 7.60 -3.33 -14.38
C ARG A 28 8.37 -2.04 -14.69
N ALA A 29 7.68 -0.91 -14.77
CA ALA A 29 8.34 0.37 -15.00
C ALA A 29 9.22 0.81 -13.82
N VAL A 30 9.03 0.20 -12.64
CA VAL A 30 9.71 0.58 -11.40
C VAL A 30 10.46 -0.60 -10.79
N TRP A 31 9.88 -1.81 -10.82
CA TRP A 31 10.38 -2.98 -10.11
C TRP A 31 10.55 -4.20 -11.00
N ASP A 32 11.35 -5.14 -10.53
CA ASP A 32 11.35 -6.50 -11.04
C ASP A 32 10.16 -7.23 -10.41
N ILE A 33 9.10 -7.45 -11.18
CA ILE A 33 7.88 -8.09 -10.65
C ILE A 33 8.00 -9.60 -10.52
N SER A 34 9.12 -10.20 -10.96
CA SER A 34 9.40 -11.60 -10.67
C SER A 34 9.86 -11.80 -9.23
N GLU A 35 10.31 -10.72 -8.57
CA GLU A 35 10.66 -10.74 -7.16
C GLU A 35 9.40 -10.64 -6.32
N MET A 36 9.26 -11.53 -5.34
CA MET A 36 8.09 -11.53 -4.45
C MET A 36 8.11 -10.34 -3.51
N ALA A 37 6.98 -9.68 -3.40
CA ALA A 37 6.77 -8.55 -2.50
C ALA A 37 5.34 -8.58 -1.95
N ILE A 38 5.14 -7.94 -0.82
CA ILE A 38 3.77 -7.68 -0.33
C ILE A 38 3.27 -6.41 -0.99
N VAL A 39 2.05 -6.47 -1.50
CA VAL A 39 1.42 -5.36 -2.21
C VAL A 39 0.06 -5.07 -1.58
N PRO A 40 -0.01 -4.10 -0.65
CA PRO A 40 -1.27 -3.65 -0.10
C PRO A 40 -2.09 -2.91 -1.16
N HIS A 41 -3.37 -3.25 -1.25
CA HIS A 41 -4.32 -2.61 -2.16
C HIS A 41 -5.53 -2.10 -1.40
N ARG A 42 -6.19 -1.10 -1.94
CA ARG A 42 -7.48 -0.61 -1.44
C ARG A 42 -7.43 -0.19 0.02
N LEU A 43 -6.37 0.50 0.40
CA LEU A 43 -6.27 1.08 1.73
C LEU A 43 -7.30 2.18 1.88
N ALA A 44 -8.21 2.02 2.82
CA ALA A 44 -9.26 3.00 3.10
C ALA A 44 -9.44 3.17 4.60
N VAL A 45 -9.64 4.40 5.02
CA VAL A 45 -9.87 4.76 6.43
C VAL A 45 -11.14 5.59 6.51
N HIS A 46 -12.04 5.21 7.41
CA HIS A 46 -13.27 5.97 7.64
C HIS A 46 -12.93 7.41 8.04
N PRO A 47 -13.63 8.42 7.51
CA PRO A 47 -13.32 9.83 7.84
C PRO A 47 -13.28 10.13 9.34
N SER A 48 -14.14 9.50 10.14
CA SER A 48 -14.16 9.70 11.59
C SER A 48 -12.92 9.15 12.29
N ALA A 49 -12.15 8.30 11.64
CA ALA A 49 -10.96 7.66 12.21
C ALA A 49 -9.66 8.26 11.67
N HIS A 50 -9.72 9.32 10.87
CA HIS A 50 -8.51 10.00 10.40
C HIS A 50 -7.71 10.53 11.59
N GLY A 51 -6.39 10.34 11.53
CA GLY A 51 -5.50 10.76 12.63
C GLY A 51 -5.41 9.79 13.79
N LYS A 52 -6.15 8.67 13.77
CA LYS A 52 -6.12 7.66 14.84
C LYS A 52 -5.12 6.51 14.59
N GLY A 53 -4.32 6.59 13.55
CA GLY A 53 -3.31 5.59 13.26
C GLY A 53 -3.84 4.29 12.62
N VAL A 54 -5.04 4.30 12.06
CA VAL A 54 -5.65 3.11 11.46
C VAL A 54 -4.84 2.61 10.25
N ALA A 55 -4.45 3.51 9.35
CA ALA A 55 -3.62 3.14 8.20
C ALA A 55 -2.28 2.58 8.63
N LYS A 56 -1.67 3.16 9.66
CA LYS A 56 -0.41 2.68 10.24
C LYS A 56 -0.55 1.24 10.73
N LEU A 57 -1.63 0.93 11.45
CA LEU A 57 -1.89 -0.44 11.95
C LEU A 57 -1.99 -1.44 10.79
N LEU A 58 -2.72 -1.07 9.73
CA LEU A 58 -2.89 -1.94 8.56
C LEU A 58 -1.56 -2.18 7.85
N LEU A 59 -0.76 -1.15 7.68
CA LEU A 59 0.55 -1.27 7.03
C LEU A 59 1.55 -2.02 7.92
N GLU A 60 1.49 -1.88 9.23
CA GLU A 60 2.29 -2.68 10.15
C GLU A 60 1.93 -4.17 10.04
N ARG A 61 0.65 -4.48 9.84
CA ARG A 61 0.24 -5.86 9.58
C ARG A 61 0.85 -6.39 8.29
N ALA A 62 0.87 -5.57 7.24
CA ALA A 62 1.52 -5.93 5.97
C ALA A 62 3.02 -6.20 6.17
N GLU A 63 3.70 -5.38 6.97
CA GLU A 63 5.12 -5.60 7.31
C GLU A 63 5.32 -6.94 8.03
N GLY A 64 4.46 -7.27 8.98
CA GLY A 64 4.52 -8.54 9.70
C GLY A 64 4.39 -9.74 8.77
N ILE A 65 3.45 -9.68 7.85
CA ILE A 65 3.25 -10.74 6.86
C ILE A 65 4.47 -10.84 5.93
N CYS A 66 5.01 -9.72 5.52
CA CYS A 66 6.21 -9.67 4.68
C CYS A 66 7.39 -10.39 5.35
N LYS A 67 7.62 -10.12 6.63
CA LYS A 67 8.67 -10.76 7.41
C LYS A 67 8.42 -12.26 7.58
N GLU A 68 7.19 -12.65 7.91
CA GLU A 68 6.81 -14.05 8.08
C GLU A 68 7.08 -14.88 6.81
N ARG A 69 6.87 -14.27 5.64
CA ARG A 69 7.07 -14.93 4.35
C ARG A 69 8.50 -14.86 3.84
N GLY A 70 9.36 -14.12 4.51
CA GLY A 70 10.74 -13.92 4.07
C GLY A 70 10.88 -13.07 2.83
N TYR A 71 9.89 -12.22 2.53
CA TYR A 71 9.97 -11.27 1.44
C TYR A 71 10.75 -10.04 1.87
N LYS A 72 11.34 -9.32 0.90
CA LYS A 72 12.23 -8.21 1.20
C LYS A 72 11.51 -6.88 1.37
N SER A 73 10.38 -6.69 0.69
CA SER A 73 9.79 -5.37 0.64
C SER A 73 8.28 -5.37 0.47
N ILE A 74 7.72 -4.21 0.76
CA ILE A 74 6.33 -3.84 0.50
C ILE A 74 6.35 -2.80 -0.60
N ARG A 75 5.54 -2.99 -1.64
CA ARG A 75 5.42 -2.11 -2.79
C ARG A 75 4.01 -1.57 -2.87
N VAL A 76 3.86 -0.26 -3.00
CA VAL A 76 2.54 0.37 -3.07
C VAL A 76 2.50 1.42 -4.17
N ASP A 77 1.31 1.70 -4.66
CA ASP A 77 1.04 2.85 -5.48
C ASP A 77 -0.15 3.62 -4.92
N THR A 78 -0.21 4.90 -5.24
CA THR A 78 -1.35 5.74 -4.88
C THR A 78 -1.47 6.86 -5.90
N ASN A 79 -2.71 7.29 -6.15
CA ASN A 79 -2.97 8.41 -7.05
C ASN A 79 -2.13 9.61 -6.61
N ALA A 80 -1.43 10.25 -7.56
CA ALA A 80 -0.58 11.40 -7.27
C ALA A 80 -1.33 12.56 -6.60
N LYS A 81 -2.66 12.63 -6.79
CA LYS A 81 -3.51 13.65 -6.18
C LYS A 81 -4.02 13.27 -4.79
N ASN A 82 -3.78 12.06 -4.34
CA ASN A 82 -4.18 11.63 -3.00
C ASN A 82 -3.20 12.17 -1.96
N ARG A 83 -3.49 13.34 -1.43
CA ARG A 83 -2.60 14.03 -0.50
C ARG A 83 -2.33 13.22 0.77
N ALA A 84 -3.36 12.59 1.32
CA ALA A 84 -3.23 11.87 2.59
C ALA A 84 -2.22 10.73 2.50
N THR A 85 -2.31 9.87 1.48
CA THR A 85 -1.41 8.73 1.31
C THR A 85 0.00 9.18 0.89
N ASN A 86 0.11 10.22 0.06
CA ASN A 86 1.42 10.74 -0.34
C ASN A 86 2.18 11.39 0.82
N ILE A 87 1.50 11.81 1.86
CA ILE A 87 2.12 12.28 3.10
C ILE A 87 2.41 11.09 4.03
N LEU A 88 1.48 10.15 4.11
CA LEU A 88 1.56 9.01 5.04
C LEU A 88 2.73 8.07 4.74
N PHE A 89 2.89 7.66 3.48
CA PHE A 89 3.90 6.67 3.15
C PHE A 89 5.32 7.09 3.53
N PRO A 90 5.79 8.31 3.20
CA PRO A 90 7.11 8.75 3.67
C PRO A 90 7.24 8.77 5.20
N LYS A 91 6.19 9.17 5.91
CA LYS A 91 6.20 9.18 7.38
C LYS A 91 6.39 7.79 7.98
N LEU A 92 5.91 6.76 7.29
CA LEU A 92 6.02 5.38 7.74
C LEU A 92 7.30 4.70 7.24
N GLY A 93 8.20 5.44 6.61
CA GLY A 93 9.49 4.95 6.16
C GLY A 93 9.50 4.38 4.75
N TYR A 94 8.46 4.64 3.97
CA TYR A 94 8.42 4.23 2.56
C TYR A 94 9.23 5.22 1.72
N GLU A 95 10.05 4.69 0.83
CA GLU A 95 10.84 5.47 -0.12
C GLU A 95 10.01 5.76 -1.36
N SER A 96 10.00 7.02 -1.78
CA SER A 96 9.35 7.45 -3.01
C SER A 96 10.20 7.07 -4.22
N LEU A 97 9.56 6.45 -5.20
CA LEU A 97 10.19 6.07 -6.47
C LEU A 97 9.56 6.87 -7.61
N ARG A 98 9.59 6.36 -8.83
CA ARG A 98 9.03 7.10 -9.97
C ARG A 98 7.51 6.96 -10.07
N PRO A 99 6.80 7.97 -10.56
CA PRO A 99 5.38 7.82 -10.88
C PRO A 99 5.18 6.96 -12.11
N ILE A 100 4.03 6.30 -12.16
CA ILE A 100 3.64 5.43 -13.29
C ILE A 100 2.21 5.73 -13.72
N THR A 101 1.86 5.25 -14.91
CA THR A 101 0.46 5.16 -15.34
C THR A 101 -0.01 3.73 -15.17
N LEU A 102 -1.32 3.54 -15.00
CA LEU A 102 -1.91 2.21 -14.87
C LEU A 102 -2.82 1.91 -16.05
N THR A 103 -2.70 0.70 -16.60
CA THR A 103 -3.60 0.22 -17.66
C THR A 103 -5.04 0.26 -17.15
N GLY A 104 -5.95 0.75 -17.98
CA GLY A 104 -7.36 0.89 -17.60
C GLY A 104 -7.69 2.19 -16.90
N LYS A 105 -6.69 3.03 -16.62
CA LYS A 105 -6.87 4.37 -16.06
C LYS A 105 -6.55 5.43 -17.12
N PRO A 106 -7.08 6.66 -16.99
CA PRO A 106 -6.72 7.74 -17.91
C PRO A 106 -5.21 7.93 -18.00
N LYS A 107 -4.68 8.15 -19.19
CA LYS A 107 -3.24 8.26 -19.43
C LYS A 107 -2.59 9.45 -18.73
N ASN A 108 -3.35 10.49 -18.42
CA ASN A 108 -2.85 11.66 -17.70
C ASN A 108 -2.97 11.51 -16.17
N MET A 109 -3.47 10.37 -15.70
CA MET A 109 -3.56 10.09 -14.27
C MET A 109 -2.29 9.37 -13.83
N LEU A 110 -1.49 10.05 -13.00
CA LEU A 110 -0.26 9.49 -12.47
C LEU A 110 -0.48 8.84 -11.11
N PHE A 111 0.25 7.76 -10.88
CA PHE A 111 0.27 7.05 -9.60
C PHE A 111 1.69 7.09 -9.08
N ASN A 112 1.87 7.64 -7.88
CA ASN A 112 3.16 7.63 -7.21
C ASN A 112 3.43 6.25 -6.63
N THR A 113 4.67 5.82 -6.66
CA THR A 113 5.07 4.52 -6.15
C THR A 113 6.00 4.68 -4.97
N TYR A 114 5.86 3.76 -4.02
CA TYR A 114 6.65 3.75 -2.79
C TYR A 114 7.05 2.31 -2.45
N GLU A 115 8.20 2.18 -1.82
CA GLU A 115 8.68 0.89 -1.37
C GLU A 115 9.27 1.00 0.04
N LYS A 116 9.01 -0.02 0.86
CA LYS A 116 9.64 -0.13 2.17
C LYS A 116 10.31 -1.49 2.28
N TYR A 117 11.61 -1.48 2.56
CA TYR A 117 12.33 -2.72 2.85
C TYR A 117 12.10 -3.15 4.28
N VAL A 118 11.78 -4.43 4.45
CA VAL A 118 11.60 -5.06 5.76
C VAL A 118 12.62 -6.19 5.86
N ALA A 119 13.66 -5.93 6.57
CA ALA A 119 14.74 -6.91 6.72
C ALA A 119 14.46 -7.85 7.89
#